data_56acd684e5202635616f48d276d39828
#
_entry.id   56acd684e5202635616f48d276d39828
#
_cell.length_a   1.000
_cell.length_b   1.000
_cell.length_c   1.000
_cell.angle_alpha   90.00
_cell.angle_beta   90.00
_cell.angle_gamma   90.00
#
_symmetry.space_group_name_H-M   'P 1'
#
loop_
_entity.id
_entity.type
_entity.pdbx_description
1 polymer ?
#
loop_
_entity_poly.entity_id
_entity_poly.type
_entity_poly.pdbx_seq_one_letter_code
_entity_poly.pdbx_strand_id
1 'polypeptide(L)'
;MVNGPSEMTLQGTASDRRERPRAAAEHAPALGAANLNPFGDLHGVQHLTARLAKSLKPVFEPLLGEGPRVWAEPLSVQRHADYRAERPDGLTAWLPLAMTPGRGRAFILIDGKLAYEMLDRFFGGDGEAPQPMPVDFTGSAETLLCRIADSLAAQLRPAWELLADIDFAFVPAPTPLSVAPEIDGGDAMVVTRIGIAQGGAKPHWIDILYPVSALKPWSPALTAKVIGGEPEVEPQWRNALTRAALGVRLPVRSVLAEPIVPASTLMALKPGDVIPISFGPDVPVMVGPRRIGSGTVGTANGRAAIRLTRFDSPELEDAR
;
A
#
# COMPACT_ATOMS: atom_id res chain seq x y z
N MET A 1 -16.32 -96.78 -18.60
CA MET A 1 -17.65 -96.47 -17.95
C MET A 1 -17.51 -95.20 -17.12
N VAL A 2 -18.45 -94.34 -17.34
CA VAL A 2 -18.84 -93.21 -16.58
C VAL A 2 -18.06 -91.90 -16.86
N ASN A 3 -18.74 -91.03 -17.59
CA ASN A 3 -18.53 -89.66 -17.88
C ASN A 3 -18.53 -88.80 -16.61
N GLY A 4 -17.64 -87.81 -16.53
CA GLY A 4 -17.72 -86.67 -15.65
C GLY A 4 -17.68 -85.39 -16.48
N PRO A 5 -18.45 -84.37 -16.14
CA PRO A 5 -18.73 -83.27 -17.05
C PRO A 5 -17.62 -82.21 -17.07
N SER A 6 -17.46 -81.62 -18.21
CA SER A 6 -16.56 -80.50 -18.52
C SER A 6 -16.92 -79.27 -17.79
N GLU A 7 -16.00 -78.72 -16.99
CA GLU A 7 -16.07 -77.34 -16.45
C GLU A 7 -15.65 -76.34 -17.50
N MET A 8 -16.57 -75.51 -17.86
CA MET A 8 -16.41 -74.44 -18.83
C MET A 8 -15.86 -73.18 -18.07
N THR A 9 -14.57 -72.96 -18.17
CA THR A 9 -13.86 -71.86 -17.62
C THR A 9 -14.22 -70.57 -18.38
N LEU A 10 -15.01 -69.73 -17.79
CA LEU A 10 -15.25 -68.37 -18.30
C LEU A 10 -13.99 -67.52 -18.05
N GLN A 11 -13.26 -67.26 -19.14
CA GLN A 11 -12.21 -66.23 -19.15
C GLN A 11 -12.87 -64.84 -19.04
N GLY A 12 -12.79 -64.27 -17.84
CA GLY A 12 -13.12 -62.87 -17.63
C GLY A 12 -12.07 -61.98 -18.26
N THR A 13 -12.47 -61.16 -19.22
CA THR A 13 -11.66 -60.09 -19.80
C THR A 13 -11.28 -59.11 -18.73
N ALA A 14 -10.00 -59.08 -18.35
CA ALA A 14 -9.42 -58.03 -17.51
C ALA A 14 -9.52 -56.70 -18.25
N SER A 15 -10.35 -55.82 -17.77
CA SER A 15 -10.39 -54.44 -18.22
C SER A 15 -9.07 -53.77 -17.92
N ASP A 16 -8.36 -53.41 -18.96
CA ASP A 16 -7.15 -52.60 -18.99
C ASP A 16 -7.49 -51.22 -18.41
N ARG A 17 -7.43 -51.10 -17.06
CA ARG A 17 -7.46 -49.84 -16.36
C ARG A 17 -6.09 -49.17 -16.54
N ARG A 18 -5.94 -48.43 -17.63
CA ARG A 18 -4.82 -47.50 -17.78
C ARG A 18 -4.79 -46.59 -16.56
N GLU A 19 -3.88 -46.85 -15.65
CA GLU A 19 -3.49 -45.92 -14.61
C GLU A 19 -2.99 -44.66 -15.31
N ARG A 20 -3.84 -43.62 -15.33
CA ARG A 20 -3.38 -42.26 -15.64
C ARG A 20 -2.34 -41.90 -14.61
N PRO A 21 -1.12 -41.49 -15.01
CA PRO A 21 -0.16 -41.00 -14.05
C PRO A 21 -0.84 -39.83 -13.30
N ARG A 22 -0.96 -39.98 -11.98
CA ARG A 22 -1.35 -38.89 -11.11
C ARG A 22 -0.28 -37.81 -11.31
N ALA A 23 -0.60 -36.74 -12.02
CA ALA A 23 0.19 -35.53 -11.99
C ALA A 23 0.38 -35.19 -10.51
N ALA A 24 1.62 -35.17 -10.07
CA ALA A 24 1.94 -34.68 -8.74
C ALA A 24 1.30 -33.29 -8.66
N ALA A 25 0.35 -33.13 -7.75
CA ALA A 25 -0.24 -31.83 -7.51
C ALA A 25 0.90 -30.93 -7.02
N GLU A 26 1.40 -30.08 -7.89
CA GLU A 26 2.23 -28.95 -7.47
C GLU A 26 1.35 -28.14 -6.51
N HIS A 27 1.60 -28.31 -5.22
CA HIS A 27 0.99 -27.47 -4.22
C HIS A 27 1.44 -26.05 -4.53
N ALA A 28 0.49 -25.22 -5.00
CA ALA A 28 0.74 -23.80 -5.11
C ALA A 28 1.29 -23.32 -3.74
N PRO A 29 2.46 -22.68 -3.69
CA PRO A 29 3.09 -22.28 -2.43
C PRO A 29 2.22 -21.34 -1.56
N ALA A 30 1.10 -20.88 -2.11
CA ALA A 30 0.13 -20.03 -1.41
C ALA A 30 -0.82 -20.78 -0.44
N LEU A 31 -0.97 -22.10 -0.55
CA LEU A 31 -1.82 -22.88 0.36
C LEU A 31 -0.95 -23.44 1.49
N GLY A 32 -0.76 -22.62 2.54
CA GLY A 32 0.00 -23.01 3.74
C GLY A 32 1.12 -22.05 4.11
N ALA A 33 1.52 -21.12 3.26
CA ALA A 33 2.37 -20.01 3.68
C ALA A 33 1.57 -19.08 4.59
N ALA A 34 2.02 -18.93 5.84
CA ALA A 34 1.49 -17.90 6.72
C ALA A 34 1.54 -16.57 5.95
N ASN A 35 0.42 -15.85 5.89
CA ASN A 35 0.38 -14.55 5.24
C ASN A 35 1.27 -13.58 6.02
N LEU A 36 2.52 -13.44 5.61
CA LEU A 36 3.51 -12.59 6.24
C LEU A 36 3.15 -11.11 6.10
N ASN A 37 2.36 -10.76 5.09
CA ASN A 37 1.95 -9.40 4.82
C ASN A 37 0.43 -9.21 4.99
N PRO A 38 -0.03 -8.87 6.20
CA PRO A 38 -1.46 -8.63 6.46
C PRO A 38 -1.97 -7.32 5.85
N PHE A 39 -1.08 -6.45 5.37
CA PHE A 39 -1.43 -5.14 4.84
C PHE A 39 -1.74 -5.15 3.34
N GLY A 40 -1.52 -6.28 2.65
CA GLY A 40 -1.68 -6.38 1.21
C GLY A 40 -0.61 -5.60 0.46
N ASP A 41 -1.03 -4.64 -0.35
CA ASP A 41 -0.11 -3.85 -1.15
C ASP A 41 0.47 -2.68 -0.33
N LEU A 42 1.79 -2.67 -0.14
CA LEU A 42 2.53 -1.65 0.61
C LEU A 42 3.08 -0.52 -0.29
N HIS A 43 2.37 -0.17 -1.37
CA HIS A 43 2.79 0.92 -2.26
C HIS A 43 3.06 2.24 -1.52
N GLY A 44 2.28 2.55 -0.48
CA GLY A 44 2.51 3.73 0.35
C GLY A 44 3.88 3.71 1.01
N VAL A 45 4.28 2.56 1.58
CA VAL A 45 5.59 2.40 2.22
C VAL A 45 6.71 2.43 1.18
N GLN A 46 6.51 1.85 0.01
CA GLN A 46 7.49 1.92 -1.09
C GLN A 46 7.73 3.36 -1.54
N HIS A 47 6.65 4.13 -1.70
CA HIS A 47 6.73 5.53 -2.12
C HIS A 47 7.41 6.41 -1.06
N LEU A 48 7.05 6.22 0.21
CA LEU A 48 7.71 6.95 1.31
C LEU A 48 9.20 6.60 1.39
N THR A 49 9.60 5.33 1.18
CA THR A 49 11.02 4.93 1.19
C THR A 49 11.79 5.60 0.05
N ALA A 50 11.20 5.72 -1.14
CA ALA A 50 11.80 6.44 -2.25
C ALA A 50 11.96 7.94 -1.96
N ARG A 51 11.01 8.54 -1.24
CA ARG A 51 11.10 9.94 -0.78
C ARG A 51 12.16 10.10 0.31
N LEU A 52 12.19 9.18 1.28
CA LEU A 52 13.21 9.14 2.33
C LEU A 52 14.61 9.06 1.72
N ALA A 53 14.84 8.16 0.76
CA ALA A 53 16.13 8.04 0.10
C ALA A 53 16.62 9.37 -0.48
N LYS A 54 15.75 10.18 -1.06
CA LYS A 54 16.09 11.52 -1.57
C LYS A 54 16.47 12.50 -0.45
N SER A 55 15.77 12.44 0.70
CA SER A 55 16.05 13.31 1.84
C SER A 55 17.31 12.94 2.61
N LEU A 56 17.84 11.73 2.41
CA LEU A 56 19.05 11.25 3.07
C LEU A 56 20.35 11.72 2.41
N LYS A 57 20.30 12.20 1.17
CA LYS A 57 21.51 12.69 0.47
C LYS A 57 22.30 13.69 1.30
N PRO A 58 21.72 14.78 1.87
CA PRO A 58 22.48 15.73 2.68
C PRO A 58 23.00 15.14 4.01
N VAL A 59 22.45 14.02 4.48
CA VAL A 59 22.97 13.33 5.67
C VAL A 59 24.29 12.60 5.36
N PHE A 60 24.38 11.99 4.19
CA PHE A 60 25.53 11.19 3.79
C PHE A 60 26.62 11.97 3.04
N GLU A 61 26.27 13.11 2.44
CA GLU A 61 27.24 13.93 1.68
C GLU A 61 28.45 14.38 2.52
N PRO A 62 28.31 14.82 3.78
CA PRO A 62 29.46 15.15 4.63
C PRO A 62 30.32 13.93 5.03
N LEU A 63 29.73 12.73 5.03
CA LEU A 63 30.36 11.48 5.49
C LEU A 63 30.99 10.68 4.35
N LEU A 64 30.51 10.84 3.13
CA LEU A 64 30.96 10.07 1.97
C LEU A 64 31.63 10.94 0.91
N GLY A 65 31.55 12.30 1.04
CA GLY A 65 32.05 13.24 0.06
C GLY A 65 31.02 13.64 -0.99
N GLU A 66 31.41 14.45 -1.97
CA GLU A 66 30.47 15.06 -2.90
C GLU A 66 29.72 14.06 -3.79
N GLY A 67 28.41 14.30 -3.93
CA GLY A 67 27.56 13.67 -4.92
C GLY A 67 27.19 12.19 -4.70
N PRO A 68 26.98 11.71 -3.47
CA PRO A 68 26.49 10.34 -3.29
C PRO A 68 25.14 10.17 -3.99
N ARG A 69 24.97 9.04 -4.69
CA ARG A 69 23.67 8.60 -5.18
C ARG A 69 23.00 7.82 -4.08
N VAL A 70 21.77 8.20 -3.75
CA VAL A 70 20.95 7.52 -2.75
C VAL A 70 19.63 7.15 -3.40
N TRP A 71 19.23 5.88 -3.31
CA TRP A 71 18.00 5.37 -3.90
C TRP A 71 17.36 4.31 -3.02
N ALA A 72 16.08 4.08 -3.21
CA ALA A 72 15.36 3.00 -2.55
C ALA A 72 15.23 1.79 -3.46
N GLU A 73 15.43 0.60 -2.90
CA GLU A 73 15.11 -0.66 -3.55
C GLU A 73 13.63 -1.04 -3.33
N PRO A 74 13.08 -1.96 -4.12
CA PRO A 74 11.77 -2.54 -3.84
C PRO A 74 11.74 -3.15 -2.43
N LEU A 75 10.69 -2.82 -1.67
CA LEU A 75 10.51 -3.38 -0.33
C LEU A 75 10.19 -4.89 -0.42
N SER A 76 10.54 -5.62 0.62
CA SER A 76 10.16 -7.02 0.78
C SER A 76 9.51 -7.26 2.14
N VAL A 77 8.64 -8.28 2.21
CA VAL A 77 8.10 -8.76 3.48
C VAL A 77 8.51 -10.20 3.65
N GLN A 78 9.30 -10.45 4.68
CA GLN A 78 9.91 -11.76 4.92
C GLN A 78 10.03 -12.05 6.41
N ARG A 79 10.33 -13.29 6.79
CA ARG A 79 10.60 -13.63 8.18
C ARG A 79 11.95 -13.07 8.61
N HIS A 80 12.05 -12.73 9.88
CA HIS A 80 13.32 -12.25 10.43
C HIS A 80 14.46 -13.27 10.24
N ALA A 81 14.17 -14.58 10.41
CA ALA A 81 15.17 -15.63 10.18
C ALA A 81 15.67 -15.65 8.72
N ASP A 82 14.76 -15.53 7.75
CA ASP A 82 15.10 -15.52 6.32
C ASP A 82 15.93 -14.28 5.98
N TYR A 83 15.53 -13.12 6.47
CA TYR A 83 16.30 -11.88 6.33
C TYR A 83 17.72 -12.01 6.89
N ARG A 84 17.86 -12.62 8.08
CA ARG A 84 19.16 -12.86 8.70
C ARG A 84 20.04 -13.79 7.88
N ALA A 85 19.45 -14.84 7.30
CA ALA A 85 20.15 -15.82 6.46
C ALA A 85 20.62 -15.24 5.12
N GLU A 86 19.89 -14.25 4.59
CA GLU A 86 20.25 -13.58 3.33
C GLU A 86 21.35 -12.52 3.50
N ARG A 87 21.59 -12.06 4.73
CA ARG A 87 22.66 -11.07 4.96
C ARG A 87 24.02 -11.74 4.95
N PRO A 88 25.04 -11.08 4.36
CA PRO A 88 26.40 -11.55 4.47
C PRO A 88 26.85 -11.53 5.94
N ASP A 89 27.67 -12.52 6.31
CA ASP A 89 28.33 -12.54 7.61
C ASP A 89 29.24 -11.32 7.74
N GLY A 90 29.18 -10.68 8.90
CA GLY A 90 30.02 -9.53 9.20
C GLY A 90 29.48 -8.62 10.28
N LEU A 91 30.31 -7.67 10.67
CA LEU A 91 29.94 -6.66 11.65
C LEU A 91 28.80 -5.81 11.12
N THR A 92 27.68 -5.76 11.86
CA THR A 92 26.49 -5.00 11.51
C THR A 92 26.01 -4.21 12.73
N ALA A 93 25.77 -2.92 12.54
CA ALA A 93 25.17 -2.08 13.57
C ALA A 93 23.64 -2.25 13.57
N TRP A 94 23.07 -2.50 14.72
CA TRP A 94 21.64 -2.56 14.99
C TRP A 94 21.21 -1.33 15.79
N LEU A 95 20.49 -0.44 15.15
CA LEU A 95 20.12 0.86 15.72
C LEU A 95 18.60 0.87 15.94
N PRO A 96 18.13 0.61 17.19
CA PRO A 96 16.70 0.55 17.47
C PRO A 96 16.07 1.92 17.48
N LEU A 97 14.90 2.04 16.84
CA LEU A 97 14.06 3.22 16.83
C LEU A 97 12.75 2.94 17.57
N ALA A 98 12.40 3.77 18.54
CA ALA A 98 11.07 3.78 19.11
C ALA A 98 10.09 4.41 18.12
N MET A 99 8.89 3.83 18.01
CA MET A 99 7.79 4.33 17.19
C MET A 99 6.67 4.84 18.09
N THR A 100 6.31 6.12 17.99
CA THR A 100 5.23 6.73 18.77
C THR A 100 4.19 7.40 17.86
N PRO A 101 2.88 7.43 18.23
CA PRO A 101 2.29 6.81 19.41
C PRO A 101 2.24 5.29 19.28
N GLY A 102 2.70 4.58 20.26
CA GLY A 102 2.75 3.13 20.23
C GLY A 102 3.93 2.62 21.04
N ARG A 103 4.09 1.29 21.07
CA ARG A 103 5.21 0.63 21.74
C ARG A 103 6.04 -0.19 20.74
N GLY A 104 5.87 0.05 19.46
CA GLY A 104 6.61 -0.61 18.41
C GLY A 104 8.06 -0.13 18.34
N ARG A 105 8.92 -0.99 17.79
CA ARG A 105 10.30 -0.64 17.46
C ARG A 105 10.57 -0.97 16.01
N ALA A 106 11.25 -0.06 15.34
CA ALA A 106 11.90 -0.31 14.05
C ALA A 106 13.42 -0.42 14.28
N PHE A 107 14.15 -0.90 13.28
CA PHE A 107 15.59 -1.05 13.40
C PHE A 107 16.26 -0.54 12.12
N ILE A 108 17.28 0.28 12.27
CA ILE A 108 18.17 0.64 11.17
C ILE A 108 19.40 -0.27 11.25
N LEU A 109 19.78 -0.85 10.10
CA LEU A 109 20.96 -1.70 10.00
C LEU A 109 21.96 -1.07 9.06
N ILE A 110 23.20 -0.96 9.55
CA ILE A 110 24.33 -0.42 8.81
C ILE A 110 25.50 -1.42 8.87
N ASP A 111 26.05 -1.77 7.72
CA ASP A 111 27.19 -2.68 7.67
C ASP A 111 28.44 -2.02 8.25
N GLY A 112 29.25 -2.81 8.99
CA GLY A 112 30.46 -2.34 9.62
C GLY A 112 31.44 -1.71 8.64
N LYS A 113 31.52 -2.25 7.42
CA LYS A 113 32.36 -1.67 6.37
C LYS A 113 31.96 -0.22 6.07
N LEU A 114 30.67 0.03 5.81
CA LEU A 114 30.16 1.39 5.57
C LEU A 114 30.39 2.29 6.79
N ALA A 115 30.17 1.76 8.00
CA ALA A 115 30.36 2.52 9.23
C ALA A 115 31.82 3.01 9.37
N TYR A 116 32.79 2.14 9.10
CA TYR A 116 34.20 2.51 9.19
C TYR A 116 34.70 3.37 8.02
N GLU A 117 34.18 3.19 6.81
CA GLU A 117 34.47 4.08 5.68
C GLU A 117 33.98 5.51 5.95
N MET A 118 32.77 5.63 6.54
CA MET A 118 32.26 6.94 6.99
C MET A 118 33.10 7.54 8.14
N LEU A 119 33.53 6.69 9.07
CA LEU A 119 34.35 7.12 10.19
C LEU A 119 35.70 7.63 9.72
N ASP A 120 36.38 6.90 8.81
CA ASP A 120 37.67 7.29 8.25
C ASP A 120 37.58 8.65 7.53
N ARG A 121 36.55 8.82 6.70
CA ARG A 121 36.31 10.12 6.03
C ARG A 121 36.00 11.24 7.00
N PHE A 122 35.24 10.94 8.06
CA PHE A 122 34.93 11.91 9.09
C PHE A 122 36.20 12.47 9.78
N PHE A 123 37.24 11.65 9.89
CA PHE A 123 38.56 12.06 10.38
C PHE A 123 39.53 12.55 9.28
N GLY A 124 39.04 12.69 8.04
CA GLY A 124 39.83 13.24 6.93
C GLY A 124 40.63 12.21 6.14
N GLY A 125 40.30 10.92 6.27
CA GLY A 125 40.87 9.85 5.47
C GLY A 125 40.17 9.67 4.12
N ASP A 126 40.63 8.69 3.35
CA ASP A 126 40.17 8.40 1.98
C ASP A 126 38.91 7.53 1.95
N GLY A 127 38.42 7.09 3.10
CA GLY A 127 37.23 6.24 3.26
C GLY A 127 37.57 4.76 3.14
N GLU A 128 38.64 4.33 3.78
CA GLU A 128 39.06 2.94 3.82
C GLU A 128 38.59 2.27 5.14
N ALA A 129 37.95 1.13 5.00
CA ALA A 129 37.60 0.32 6.15
C ALA A 129 38.84 -0.44 6.64
N PRO A 130 39.04 -0.64 7.97
CA PRO A 130 40.17 -1.36 8.52
C PRO A 130 40.20 -2.83 8.04
N GLN A 131 41.40 -3.32 7.83
CA GLN A 131 41.65 -4.72 7.48
C GLN A 131 42.69 -5.33 8.44
N PRO A 132 42.35 -6.37 9.22
CA PRO A 132 41.03 -7.05 9.28
C PRO A 132 39.94 -6.17 9.92
N MET A 133 38.66 -6.47 9.59
CA MET A 133 37.54 -5.80 10.20
C MET A 133 37.49 -6.12 11.70
N PRO A 134 37.27 -5.15 12.58
CA PRO A 134 37.08 -5.38 14.01
C PRO A 134 35.89 -6.27 14.29
N VAL A 135 35.93 -7.00 15.42
CA VAL A 135 34.83 -7.86 15.88
C VAL A 135 33.66 -7.01 16.40
N ASP A 136 33.97 -5.88 17.03
CA ASP A 136 33.00 -4.94 17.59
C ASP A 136 33.30 -3.51 17.11
N PHE A 137 32.31 -2.63 17.25
CA PHE A 137 32.51 -1.22 16.96
C PHE A 137 33.37 -0.53 18.00
N THR A 138 34.25 0.34 17.56
CA THR A 138 34.98 1.23 18.46
C THR A 138 34.04 2.32 19.00
N GLY A 139 34.34 2.91 20.17
CA GLY A 139 33.52 3.98 20.75
C GLY A 139 33.32 5.18 19.82
N SER A 140 34.31 5.49 18.95
CA SER A 140 34.16 6.54 17.94
C SER A 140 33.17 6.14 16.84
N ALA A 141 33.21 4.87 16.40
CA ALA A 141 32.28 4.33 15.42
C ALA A 141 30.86 4.30 15.98
N GLU A 142 30.67 3.86 17.23
CA GLU A 142 29.38 3.88 17.90
C GLU A 142 28.81 5.30 18.03
N THR A 143 29.65 6.28 18.41
CA THR A 143 29.23 7.68 18.49
C THR A 143 28.76 8.22 17.16
N LEU A 144 29.48 7.90 16.06
CA LEU A 144 29.10 8.29 14.70
C LEU A 144 27.78 7.62 14.30
N LEU A 145 27.66 6.30 14.55
CA LEU A 145 26.45 5.53 14.23
C LEU A 145 25.23 6.06 14.99
N CYS A 146 25.35 6.42 16.27
CA CYS A 146 24.27 7.04 17.04
C CYS A 146 23.84 8.38 16.39
N ARG A 147 24.76 9.23 15.97
CA ARG A 147 24.43 10.49 15.28
C ARG A 147 23.75 10.27 13.95
N ILE A 148 24.16 9.25 13.21
CA ILE A 148 23.51 8.85 11.96
C ILE A 148 22.09 8.36 12.26
N ALA A 149 21.90 7.54 13.30
CA ALA A 149 20.59 7.05 13.70
C ALA A 149 19.63 8.19 14.07
N ASP A 150 20.08 9.18 14.82
CA ASP A 150 19.30 10.38 15.14
C ASP A 150 18.93 11.16 13.87
N SER A 151 19.87 11.32 12.96
CA SER A 151 19.65 12.03 11.70
C SER A 151 18.66 11.29 10.79
N LEU A 152 18.75 9.96 10.73
CA LEU A 152 17.81 9.10 9.98
C LEU A 152 16.42 9.14 10.61
N ALA A 153 16.33 9.06 11.94
CA ALA A 153 15.07 9.15 12.67
C ALA A 153 14.35 10.48 12.39
N ALA A 154 15.11 11.58 12.39
CA ALA A 154 14.57 12.90 12.06
C ALA A 154 14.02 13.01 10.63
N GLN A 155 14.59 12.26 9.67
CA GLN A 155 14.09 12.23 8.29
C GLN A 155 12.93 11.25 8.09
N LEU A 156 12.79 10.25 8.95
CA LEU A 156 11.69 9.29 8.89
C LEU A 156 10.34 9.95 9.20
N ARG A 157 10.26 10.82 10.20
CA ARG A 157 9.02 11.52 10.57
C ARG A 157 8.34 12.22 9.38
N PRO A 158 8.97 13.19 8.69
CA PRO A 158 8.35 13.87 7.56
C PRO A 158 8.11 12.95 6.36
N ALA A 159 8.84 11.83 6.27
CA ALA A 159 8.57 10.84 5.24
C ALA A 159 7.27 10.08 5.53
N TRP A 160 7.02 9.70 6.78
CA TRP A 160 5.85 8.95 7.23
C TRP A 160 4.58 9.80 7.37
N GLU A 161 4.70 11.11 7.61
CA GLU A 161 3.58 12.03 7.82
C GLU A 161 2.49 11.95 6.74
N LEU A 162 2.88 11.62 5.50
CA LEU A 162 1.93 11.43 4.40
C LEU A 162 1.08 10.15 4.51
N LEU A 163 1.55 9.17 5.28
CA LEU A 163 0.91 7.87 5.40
C LEU A 163 0.31 7.66 6.79
N ALA A 164 1.06 8.04 7.81
CA ALA A 164 0.65 7.92 9.20
C ALA A 164 1.49 8.87 10.06
N ASP A 165 0.87 9.47 11.08
CA ASP A 165 1.56 10.32 12.05
C ASP A 165 2.35 9.42 13.02
N ILE A 166 3.61 9.15 12.66
CA ILE A 166 4.52 8.32 13.44
C ILE A 166 5.80 9.10 13.68
N ASP A 167 6.14 9.24 14.95
CA ASP A 167 7.43 9.74 15.38
C ASP A 167 8.42 8.59 15.56
N PHE A 168 9.65 8.83 15.12
CA PHE A 168 10.76 7.91 15.29
C PHE A 168 11.84 8.56 16.14
N ALA A 169 12.30 7.85 17.16
CA ALA A 169 13.40 8.31 18.00
C ALA A 169 14.41 7.17 18.19
N PHE A 170 15.68 7.45 17.99
CA PHE A 170 16.73 6.49 18.31
C PHE A 170 16.77 6.29 19.85
N VAL A 171 16.80 5.02 20.26
CA VAL A 171 16.86 4.63 21.66
C VAL A 171 18.08 3.73 21.86
N PRO A 172 19.17 4.26 22.45
CA PRO A 172 20.35 3.46 22.72
C PRO A 172 19.99 2.23 23.56
N ALA A 173 20.44 1.06 23.12
CA ALA A 173 20.33 -0.16 23.90
C ALA A 173 21.50 -0.26 24.87
N PRO A 174 21.34 -0.95 26.02
CA PRO A 174 22.44 -1.22 26.93
C PRO A 174 23.47 -2.23 26.39
N THR A 175 23.15 -2.88 25.28
CA THR A 175 24.01 -3.84 24.57
C THR A 175 24.80 -3.14 23.47
N PRO A 176 26.02 -3.66 23.10
CA PRO A 176 26.77 -3.16 21.96
C PRO A 176 25.92 -3.12 20.67
N LEU A 177 26.18 -2.14 19.82
CA LEU A 177 25.42 -1.99 18.54
C LEU A 177 25.63 -3.17 17.58
N SER A 178 26.69 -3.96 17.77
CA SER A 178 26.97 -5.18 17.02
C SER A 178 26.05 -6.35 17.37
N VAL A 179 25.38 -6.29 18.53
CA VAL A 179 24.51 -7.35 19.01
C VAL A 179 23.12 -7.18 18.43
N ALA A 180 22.67 -8.20 17.69
CA ALA A 180 21.31 -8.21 17.17
C ALA A 180 20.29 -8.24 18.33
N PRO A 181 19.21 -7.47 18.25
CA PRO A 181 18.14 -7.54 19.24
C PRO A 181 17.47 -8.92 19.23
N GLU A 182 16.90 -9.30 20.36
CA GLU A 182 16.10 -10.52 20.46
C GLU A 182 14.77 -10.31 19.73
N ILE A 183 14.69 -10.82 18.50
CA ILE A 183 13.50 -10.85 17.66
C ILE A 183 13.24 -12.31 17.31
N ASP A 184 11.99 -12.76 17.44
CA ASP A 184 11.62 -14.10 17.03
C ASP A 184 11.93 -14.30 15.54
N GLY A 185 12.60 -15.40 15.20
CA GLY A 185 12.91 -15.74 13.82
C GLY A 185 11.68 -15.89 12.92
N GLY A 186 10.53 -16.25 13.51
CA GLY A 186 9.24 -16.37 12.81
C GLY A 186 8.52 -15.03 12.58
N ASP A 187 8.95 -13.95 13.24
CA ASP A 187 8.33 -12.64 13.09
C ASP A 187 8.46 -12.11 11.64
N ALA A 188 7.35 -11.64 11.11
CA ALA A 188 7.33 -11.01 9.80
C ALA A 188 7.86 -9.57 9.90
N MET A 189 8.74 -9.23 8.96
CA MET A 189 9.40 -7.93 8.86
C MET A 189 9.11 -7.30 7.50
N VAL A 190 8.74 -6.04 7.49
CA VAL A 190 8.78 -5.20 6.30
C VAL A 190 10.20 -4.64 6.21
N VAL A 191 10.91 -5.00 5.15
CA VAL A 191 12.30 -4.61 4.91
C VAL A 191 12.31 -3.55 3.81
N THR A 192 12.81 -2.37 4.15
CA THR A 192 13.07 -1.30 3.18
C THR A 192 14.58 -1.11 3.08
N ARG A 193 15.09 -1.18 1.86
CA ARG A 193 16.52 -1.10 1.58
C ARG A 193 16.86 0.18 0.84
N ILE A 194 17.87 0.88 1.31
CA ILE A 194 18.38 2.11 0.72
C ILE A 194 19.79 1.86 0.25
N GLY A 195 20.02 2.06 -1.04
CA GLY A 195 21.35 1.98 -1.66
C GLY A 195 22.04 3.34 -1.61
N ILE A 196 23.33 3.31 -1.31
CA ILE A 196 24.22 4.48 -1.30
C ILE A 196 25.45 4.13 -2.09
N ALA A 197 25.80 4.94 -3.11
CA ALA A 197 27.00 4.76 -3.89
C ALA A 197 27.63 6.10 -4.20
N GLN A 198 28.97 6.13 -4.20
CA GLN A 198 29.77 7.27 -4.62
C GLN A 198 30.51 6.95 -5.92
N GLY A 199 30.32 7.77 -6.94
CA GLY A 199 30.97 7.56 -8.25
C GLY A 199 30.63 6.19 -8.85
N GLY A 200 31.67 5.46 -9.26
CA GLY A 200 31.60 4.08 -9.77
C GLY A 200 31.83 2.98 -8.72
N ALA A 201 31.88 3.33 -7.43
CA ALA A 201 32.10 2.36 -6.35
C ALA A 201 30.91 1.39 -6.18
N LYS A 202 31.18 0.23 -5.58
CA LYS A 202 30.11 -0.71 -5.20
C LYS A 202 29.16 -0.04 -4.22
N PRO A 203 27.83 -0.25 -4.37
CA PRO A 203 26.87 0.32 -3.47
C PRO A 203 26.97 -0.29 -2.06
N HIS A 204 26.74 0.55 -1.07
CA HIS A 204 26.47 0.16 0.29
C HIS A 204 24.96 0.14 0.55
N TRP A 205 24.54 -0.62 1.53
CA TRP A 205 23.13 -0.81 1.86
C TRP A 205 22.85 -0.44 3.29
N ILE A 206 21.78 0.30 3.47
CA ILE A 206 21.17 0.56 4.76
C ILE A 206 19.77 -0.06 4.72
N ASP A 207 19.49 -0.95 5.64
CA ASP A 207 18.18 -1.56 5.76
C ASP A 207 17.42 -0.93 6.93
N ILE A 208 16.13 -0.70 6.73
CA ILE A 208 15.22 -0.32 7.80
C ILE A 208 14.19 -1.43 7.93
N LEU A 209 14.15 -2.06 9.09
CA LEU A 209 13.26 -3.16 9.41
C LEU A 209 12.10 -2.65 10.26
N TYR A 210 10.89 -2.93 9.80
CA TYR A 210 9.69 -2.68 10.56
C TYR A 210 9.02 -4.01 10.87
N PRO A 211 9.00 -4.49 12.14
CA PRO A 211 8.20 -5.64 12.51
C PRO A 211 6.73 -5.40 12.11
N VAL A 212 6.12 -6.38 11.46
CA VAL A 212 4.71 -6.30 11.07
C VAL A 212 3.82 -6.04 12.28
N SER A 213 4.17 -6.63 13.43
CA SER A 213 3.50 -6.39 14.72
C SER A 213 3.53 -4.92 15.15
N ALA A 214 4.65 -4.23 14.90
CA ALA A 214 4.83 -2.81 15.22
C ALA A 214 4.00 -1.90 14.30
N LEU A 215 3.74 -2.31 13.05
CA LEU A 215 2.96 -1.56 12.08
C LEU A 215 1.44 -1.78 12.19
N LYS A 216 0.99 -2.83 12.90
CA LYS A 216 -0.44 -3.16 13.05
C LYS A 216 -1.34 -1.99 13.50
N PRO A 217 -0.94 -1.11 14.44
CA PRO A 217 -1.77 0.02 14.85
C PRO A 217 -2.13 0.96 13.70
N TRP A 218 -1.28 1.04 12.67
CA TRP A 218 -1.47 1.90 11.49
C TRP A 218 -1.99 1.14 10.26
N SER A 219 -2.44 -0.10 10.45
CA SER A 219 -2.98 -0.94 9.36
C SER A 219 -3.99 -0.21 8.46
N PRO A 220 -4.97 0.56 8.98
CA PRO A 220 -5.91 1.29 8.13
C PRO A 220 -5.23 2.30 7.20
N ALA A 221 -4.19 2.98 7.68
CA ALA A 221 -3.42 3.93 6.86
C ALA A 221 -2.53 3.22 5.83
N LEU A 222 -1.96 2.07 6.20
CA LEU A 222 -1.10 1.27 5.32
C LEU A 222 -1.88 0.58 4.20
N THR A 223 -3.12 0.18 4.48
CA THR A 223 -4.02 -0.46 3.50
C THR A 223 -4.82 0.56 2.68
N ALA A 224 -4.95 1.79 3.19
CA ALA A 224 -5.55 2.86 2.42
C ALA A 224 -4.72 3.09 1.16
N LYS A 225 -5.35 3.03 0.01
CA LYS A 225 -4.68 3.50 -1.21
C LYS A 225 -4.24 4.93 -0.95
N VAL A 226 -2.94 5.18 -1.01
CA VAL A 226 -2.39 6.53 -0.90
C VAL A 226 -2.96 7.36 -2.05
N ILE A 227 -4.04 8.10 -1.74
CA ILE A 227 -4.64 9.10 -2.64
C ILE A 227 -3.88 10.44 -2.47
N GLY A 228 -2.62 10.41 -2.16
CA GLY A 228 -1.84 11.58 -1.76
C GLY A 228 -0.43 11.69 -2.32
N GLY A 229 -0.17 11.08 -3.40
CA GLY A 229 0.86 11.47 -4.37
C GLY A 229 0.13 11.37 -5.70
N GLU A 230 0.06 12.44 -6.47
CA GLU A 230 -0.39 12.27 -7.85
C GLU A 230 0.42 11.10 -8.41
N PRO A 231 -0.16 9.91 -8.62
CA PRO A 231 0.41 9.06 -9.63
C PRO A 231 0.43 9.99 -10.84
N GLU A 232 1.50 10.04 -11.55
CA GLU A 232 1.49 10.50 -12.93
C GLU A 232 0.53 9.54 -13.64
N VAL A 233 -0.77 9.78 -13.37
CA VAL A 233 -1.87 9.10 -14.05
C VAL A 233 -1.63 9.49 -15.48
N GLU A 234 -1.22 8.50 -16.28
CA GLU A 234 -1.03 8.72 -17.70
C GLU A 234 -2.15 9.64 -18.17
N PRO A 235 -1.83 10.82 -18.71
CA PRO A 235 -2.85 11.80 -19.10
C PRO A 235 -3.95 11.18 -19.96
N GLN A 236 -3.60 10.14 -20.70
CA GLN A 236 -4.49 9.33 -21.52
C GLN A 236 -5.54 8.57 -20.69
N TRP A 237 -5.17 7.97 -19.54
CA TRP A 237 -6.11 7.25 -18.70
C TRP A 237 -7.09 8.20 -17.99
N ARG A 238 -6.59 9.33 -17.44
CA ARG A 238 -7.44 10.37 -16.85
C ARG A 238 -8.45 10.91 -17.87
N ASN A 239 -7.99 11.22 -19.09
CA ASN A 239 -8.84 11.71 -20.17
C ASN A 239 -9.85 10.65 -20.61
N ALA A 240 -9.46 9.37 -20.67
CA ALA A 240 -10.36 8.27 -21.01
C ALA A 240 -11.43 8.08 -19.94
N LEU A 241 -11.06 8.10 -18.66
CA LEU A 241 -11.98 7.98 -17.52
C LEU A 241 -12.95 9.17 -17.48
N THR A 242 -12.44 10.39 -17.62
CA THR A 242 -13.27 11.61 -17.66
C THR A 242 -14.27 11.54 -18.82
N ARG A 243 -13.84 11.12 -20.00
CA ARG A 243 -14.71 10.96 -21.17
C ARG A 243 -15.76 9.86 -20.94
N ALA A 244 -15.37 8.74 -20.33
CA ALA A 244 -16.31 7.67 -20.00
C ALA A 244 -17.34 8.14 -18.96
N ALA A 245 -16.91 8.87 -17.92
CA ALA A 245 -17.81 9.42 -16.90
C ALA A 245 -18.80 10.44 -17.49
N LEU A 246 -18.33 11.34 -18.37
CA LEU A 246 -19.17 12.30 -19.07
C LEU A 246 -20.13 11.64 -20.08
N GLY A 247 -19.81 10.43 -20.53
CA GLY A 247 -20.65 9.63 -21.42
C GLY A 247 -21.81 8.90 -20.73
N VAL A 248 -21.84 8.85 -19.40
CA VAL A 248 -22.91 8.18 -18.65
C VAL A 248 -24.22 8.94 -18.79
N ARG A 249 -25.25 8.29 -19.36
CA ARG A 249 -26.58 8.86 -19.51
C ARG A 249 -27.39 8.53 -18.27
N LEU A 250 -27.85 9.56 -17.57
CA LEU A 250 -28.69 9.43 -16.39
C LEU A 250 -30.14 9.85 -16.77
N PRO A 251 -31.15 9.06 -16.38
CA PRO A 251 -32.56 9.43 -16.60
C PRO A 251 -32.91 10.60 -15.68
N VAL A 252 -33.34 11.70 -16.31
CA VAL A 252 -33.79 12.90 -15.61
C VAL A 252 -35.31 12.93 -15.62
N ARG A 253 -35.93 13.17 -14.49
CA ARG A 253 -37.38 13.34 -14.36
C ARG A 253 -37.73 14.60 -13.58
N SER A 254 -38.90 15.13 -13.84
CA SER A 254 -39.51 16.21 -13.06
C SER A 254 -40.95 15.91 -12.76
N VAL A 255 -41.34 16.10 -11.53
CA VAL A 255 -42.74 16.01 -11.11
C VAL A 255 -43.31 17.42 -11.24
N LEU A 256 -44.26 17.60 -12.16
CA LEU A 256 -44.84 18.90 -12.44
C LEU A 256 -45.87 19.32 -11.39
N ALA A 257 -46.70 18.38 -10.93
CA ALA A 257 -47.66 18.59 -9.89
C ALA A 257 -48.03 17.26 -9.20
N GLU A 258 -48.40 17.36 -7.95
CA GLU A 258 -48.99 16.28 -7.15
C GLU A 258 -50.35 16.76 -6.66
N PRO A 259 -51.41 16.63 -7.48
CA PRO A 259 -52.74 17.12 -7.10
C PRO A 259 -53.34 16.29 -5.95
N ILE A 260 -53.81 16.97 -4.92
CA ILE A 260 -54.56 16.36 -3.83
C ILE A 260 -56.02 16.41 -4.24
N VAL A 261 -56.59 15.23 -4.49
CA VAL A 261 -57.99 15.10 -4.93
C VAL A 261 -58.79 14.37 -3.85
N PRO A 262 -59.97 14.86 -3.45
CA PRO A 262 -60.84 14.14 -2.52
C PRO A 262 -61.18 12.73 -3.03
N ALA A 263 -61.28 11.74 -2.14
CA ALA A 263 -61.57 10.37 -2.52
C ALA A 263 -62.93 10.24 -3.26
N SER A 264 -63.90 11.05 -2.89
CA SER A 264 -65.22 11.09 -3.57
C SER A 264 -65.09 11.51 -5.04
N THR A 265 -64.25 12.50 -5.34
CA THR A 265 -63.95 12.96 -6.72
C THR A 265 -63.18 11.89 -7.49
N LEU A 266 -62.22 11.22 -6.84
CA LEU A 266 -61.45 10.15 -7.44
C LEU A 266 -62.34 8.96 -7.86
N MET A 267 -63.29 8.60 -7.01
CA MET A 267 -64.23 7.50 -7.30
C MET A 267 -65.25 7.84 -8.39
N ALA A 268 -65.50 9.11 -8.64
CA ALA A 268 -66.45 9.59 -9.65
C ALA A 268 -65.82 9.84 -11.03
N LEU A 269 -64.45 9.73 -11.15
CA LEU A 269 -63.72 9.98 -12.40
C LEU A 269 -64.13 9.03 -13.52
N LYS A 270 -64.35 9.57 -14.68
CA LYS A 270 -64.65 8.83 -15.92
C LYS A 270 -63.57 9.11 -16.98
N PRO A 271 -63.36 8.21 -17.95
CA PRO A 271 -62.47 8.47 -19.07
C PRO A 271 -62.96 9.74 -19.80
N GLY A 272 -62.04 10.72 -19.95
CA GLY A 272 -62.30 12.03 -20.54
C GLY A 272 -62.39 13.19 -19.55
N ASP A 273 -62.52 12.90 -18.24
CA ASP A 273 -62.47 13.95 -17.21
C ASP A 273 -61.09 14.58 -17.10
N VAL A 274 -61.09 15.90 -16.90
CA VAL A 274 -59.86 16.70 -16.78
C VAL A 274 -59.63 17.09 -15.32
N ILE A 275 -58.51 16.65 -14.75
CA ILE A 275 -58.09 17.10 -13.43
C ILE A 275 -57.22 18.34 -13.64
N PRO A 276 -57.65 19.52 -13.18
CA PRO A 276 -56.82 20.72 -13.31
C PRO A 276 -55.63 20.61 -12.39
N ILE A 277 -54.44 20.78 -12.92
CA ILE A 277 -53.19 20.85 -12.16
C ILE A 277 -52.64 22.26 -12.25
N SER A 278 -52.12 22.76 -11.13
CA SER A 278 -51.33 24.00 -11.12
C SER A 278 -49.92 23.65 -10.66
N PHE A 279 -48.93 24.16 -11.36
CA PHE A 279 -47.55 24.01 -10.99
C PHE A 279 -46.89 25.39 -10.83
N GLY A 280 -45.94 25.48 -9.91
CA GLY A 280 -45.22 26.73 -9.65
C GLY A 280 -44.35 27.15 -10.82
N PRO A 281 -43.78 28.36 -10.78
CA PRO A 281 -42.88 28.86 -11.81
C PRO A 281 -41.63 27.95 -11.96
N ASP A 282 -41.17 27.34 -10.89
CA ASP A 282 -40.05 26.42 -10.89
C ASP A 282 -40.46 25.01 -10.46
N VAL A 283 -40.01 24.00 -11.19
CA VAL A 283 -40.22 22.58 -10.92
C VAL A 283 -38.91 21.92 -10.58
N PRO A 284 -38.90 20.92 -9.65
CA PRO A 284 -37.68 20.23 -9.27
C PRO A 284 -37.23 19.29 -10.39
N VAL A 285 -35.91 19.24 -10.61
CA VAL A 285 -35.28 18.33 -11.56
C VAL A 285 -34.52 17.26 -10.77
N MET A 286 -34.88 16.00 -11.00
CA MET A 286 -34.44 14.85 -10.23
C MET A 286 -33.64 13.87 -11.08
N VAL A 287 -32.61 13.27 -10.49
CA VAL A 287 -31.91 12.09 -11.02
C VAL A 287 -32.04 10.99 -9.97
N GLY A 288 -32.82 9.96 -10.27
CA GLY A 288 -33.22 8.98 -9.24
C GLY A 288 -33.98 9.66 -8.09
N PRO A 289 -33.61 9.43 -6.84
CA PRO A 289 -34.20 10.08 -5.66
C PRO A 289 -33.62 11.49 -5.38
N ARG A 290 -32.52 11.86 -6.03
CA ARG A 290 -31.76 13.09 -5.73
C ARG A 290 -32.25 14.25 -6.59
N ARG A 291 -32.52 15.38 -5.95
CA ARG A 291 -32.73 16.66 -6.62
C ARG A 291 -31.37 17.22 -7.07
N ILE A 292 -31.31 17.62 -8.34
CA ILE A 292 -30.10 18.20 -8.94
C ILE A 292 -30.25 19.70 -9.27
N GLY A 293 -31.49 20.21 -9.16
CA GLY A 293 -31.75 21.60 -9.46
C GLY A 293 -33.24 21.90 -9.64
N SER A 294 -33.52 23.09 -10.16
CA SER A 294 -34.86 23.52 -10.54
C SER A 294 -34.87 24.12 -11.95
N GLY A 295 -36.05 24.14 -12.57
CA GLY A 295 -36.22 24.65 -13.89
C GLY A 295 -37.64 25.08 -14.21
N THR A 296 -37.82 25.90 -15.24
CA THR A 296 -39.12 26.32 -15.72
C THR A 296 -39.64 25.40 -16.81
N VAL A 297 -40.95 25.10 -16.74
CA VAL A 297 -41.63 24.25 -17.73
C VAL A 297 -41.97 25.08 -18.98
N GLY A 298 -41.76 24.49 -20.14
CA GLY A 298 -42.06 25.10 -21.42
C GLY A 298 -42.20 24.07 -22.53
N THR A 299 -42.20 24.52 -23.76
CA THR A 299 -42.21 23.67 -24.94
C THR A 299 -40.97 23.93 -25.78
N ALA A 300 -40.34 22.86 -26.27
CA ALA A 300 -39.26 22.96 -27.25
C ALA A 300 -39.50 21.89 -28.34
N ASN A 301 -39.47 22.32 -29.59
CA ASN A 301 -39.70 21.47 -30.78
C ASN A 301 -41.05 20.68 -30.70
N GLY A 302 -42.11 21.32 -30.20
CA GLY A 302 -43.43 20.70 -30.04
C GLY A 302 -43.54 19.63 -28.93
N ARG A 303 -42.55 19.54 -28.04
CA ARG A 303 -42.51 18.64 -26.89
C ARG A 303 -42.42 19.41 -25.59
N ALA A 304 -42.97 18.86 -24.52
CA ALA A 304 -42.73 19.38 -23.17
C ALA A 304 -41.26 19.39 -22.85
N ALA A 305 -40.75 20.51 -22.38
CA ALA A 305 -39.35 20.70 -22.02
C ALA A 305 -39.20 21.46 -20.71
N ILE A 306 -38.08 21.27 -20.05
CA ILE A 306 -37.71 22.01 -18.85
C ILE A 306 -36.43 22.76 -19.13
N ARG A 307 -36.46 24.06 -18.89
CA ARG A 307 -35.27 24.90 -18.92
C ARG A 307 -34.71 24.95 -17.49
N LEU A 308 -33.55 24.39 -17.30
CA LEU A 308 -32.82 24.49 -16.03
C LEU A 308 -32.52 25.95 -15.72
N THR A 309 -32.94 26.41 -14.53
CA THR A 309 -32.70 27.78 -14.03
C THR A 309 -31.67 27.79 -12.92
N ARG A 310 -31.56 26.71 -12.16
CA ARG A 310 -30.63 26.58 -11.07
C ARG A 310 -30.14 25.14 -10.92
N PHE A 311 -28.84 24.96 -10.68
CA PHE A 311 -28.26 23.73 -10.22
C PHE A 311 -28.04 23.81 -8.71
N ASP A 312 -28.43 22.77 -8.00
CA ASP A 312 -28.10 22.62 -6.57
C ASP A 312 -26.66 22.12 -6.54
N SER A 313 -25.73 22.88 -5.95
CA SER A 313 -24.35 22.41 -5.71
C SER A 313 -24.40 21.17 -4.83
N PRO A 314 -23.61 20.12 -5.11
CA PRO A 314 -23.47 19.04 -4.17
C PRO A 314 -22.77 19.60 -2.93
N GLU A 315 -23.50 19.82 -1.85
CA GLU A 315 -22.89 19.86 -0.53
C GLU A 315 -22.34 18.45 -0.32
N LEU A 316 -21.04 18.34 -0.17
CA LEU A 316 -20.37 17.16 0.34
C LEU A 316 -20.85 17.02 1.79
N GLU A 317 -22.05 16.45 1.97
CA GLU A 317 -22.43 15.95 3.26
C GLU A 317 -21.44 14.82 3.61
N ASP A 318 -20.66 15.12 4.66
CA ASP A 318 -19.74 14.21 5.30
C ASP A 318 -20.37 12.83 5.41
N ALA A 319 -19.75 11.85 4.74
CA ALA A 319 -20.00 10.46 5.00
C ALA A 319 -19.50 10.17 6.42
N ARG A 320 -20.43 10.17 7.39
CA ARG A 320 -20.23 9.59 8.71
C ARG A 320 -20.33 8.07 8.64
#